data_567590a8a74f6a41316c9e80cba25933
#
_entry.id   567590a8a74f6a41316c9e80cba25933
#
_cell.length_a   1.000
_cell.length_b   1.000
_cell.length_c   1.000
_cell.angle_alpha   90.00
_cell.angle_beta   90.00
_cell.angle_gamma   90.00
#
_symmetry.space_group_name_H-M   'P 1'
#
loop_
_entity.id
_entity.type
_entity.pdbx_description
1 polymer ?
#
loop_
_entity_poly.entity_id
_entity_poly.type
_entity_poly.pdbx_seq_one_letter_code
_entity_poly.pdbx_strand_id
1 'polypeptide(L)'
;MIATKPSGDLRICIDPKELNKALKRERYPIPMIEDVLPELSKARVFTKLDAHNGYWHVILDKELAKLTTFDTPFGRYYWRRLPFRLGVSSEIFQKRIHQTLDGLPGLLDVHDVTDIYGVGNTDEQADVDHDRNLERFLQRCRQKGIKLNKLKLKLKCTEFPYLRHLVTKEGLKPDPDKIKLVQEMPQPDNIKAVRRFCGFVNYSAKFMPKLSEVMEPIRNLTCKENEWKWTHEHDAAVKRIKEMATTSPPLKYYNPEDALTIQCDASEKGLGAAILQKVAFASRALTDTESRYAQIEMELLAVVFALDKFEQ
;
A
#
# COMPACT_ATOMS: atom_id res chain seq x y z
N MET A 1 -28.99 -1.72 1.08
CA MET A 1 -28.26 -2.84 0.42
C MET A 1 -27.60 -3.71 1.48
N ILE A 2 -27.63 -5.02 1.32
CA ILE A 2 -26.98 -5.98 2.24
C ILE A 2 -25.78 -6.59 1.51
N ALA A 3 -24.63 -6.60 2.14
CA ALA A 3 -23.44 -7.28 1.66
C ALA A 3 -23.07 -8.41 2.62
N THR A 4 -22.72 -9.57 2.11
CA THR A 4 -22.26 -10.70 2.92
C THR A 4 -20.75 -10.61 3.07
N LYS A 5 -20.25 -10.74 4.31
CA LYS A 5 -18.81 -10.83 4.59
C LYS A 5 -18.31 -12.25 4.24
N PRO A 6 -17.01 -12.44 4.04
CA PRO A 6 -16.43 -13.80 3.88
C PRO A 6 -16.73 -14.74 5.06
N SER A 7 -16.98 -14.18 6.26
CA SER A 7 -17.40 -14.93 7.46
C SER A 7 -18.86 -15.39 7.44
N GLY A 8 -19.65 -15.05 6.42
CA GLY A 8 -21.08 -15.29 6.36
C GLY A 8 -21.96 -14.22 7.05
N ASP A 9 -21.36 -13.33 7.84
CA ASP A 9 -22.11 -12.24 8.50
C ASP A 9 -22.65 -11.24 7.50
N LEU A 10 -23.78 -10.64 7.81
CA LEU A 10 -24.38 -9.59 7.01
C LEU A 10 -23.81 -8.21 7.38
N ARG A 11 -23.52 -7.43 6.37
CA ARG A 11 -23.17 -6.01 6.49
C ARG A 11 -24.29 -5.18 5.88
N ILE A 12 -24.97 -4.39 6.70
CA ILE A 12 -25.95 -3.43 6.22
C ILE A 12 -25.21 -2.21 5.71
N CYS A 13 -25.46 -1.84 4.46
CA CYS A 13 -24.87 -0.68 3.80
C CYS A 13 -25.99 0.20 3.24
N ILE A 14 -25.74 1.51 3.14
CA ILE A 14 -26.60 2.39 2.37
C ILE A 14 -26.23 2.29 0.88
N ASP A 15 -27.14 2.75 0.02
CA ASP A 15 -26.81 3.05 -1.40
C ASP A 15 -26.80 4.58 -1.56
N PRO A 16 -25.64 5.22 -1.35
CA PRO A 16 -25.56 6.68 -1.20
C PRO A 16 -25.24 7.37 -2.53
N LYS A 17 -25.67 6.84 -3.66
CA LYS A 17 -25.26 7.35 -4.99
C LYS A 17 -25.48 8.85 -5.13
N GLU A 18 -26.69 9.34 -4.80
CA GLU A 18 -27.02 10.76 -4.90
C GLU A 18 -26.38 11.58 -3.76
N LEU A 19 -26.36 11.04 -2.56
CA LEU A 19 -25.72 11.68 -1.42
C LEU A 19 -24.22 11.88 -1.65
N ASN A 20 -23.53 10.89 -2.22
CA ASN A 20 -22.09 10.99 -2.53
C ASN A 20 -21.77 12.11 -3.54
N LYS A 21 -22.71 12.49 -4.42
CA LYS A 21 -22.51 13.63 -5.34
C LYS A 21 -22.53 14.98 -4.62
N ALA A 22 -23.29 15.06 -3.52
CA ALA A 22 -23.45 16.29 -2.74
C ALA A 22 -22.43 16.44 -1.61
N LEU A 23 -21.81 15.35 -1.20
CA LEU A 23 -20.83 15.36 -0.11
C LEU A 23 -19.51 15.97 -0.56
N LYS A 24 -19.01 16.95 0.19
CA LYS A 24 -17.64 17.46 0.02
C LYS A 24 -16.65 16.48 0.64
N ARG A 25 -15.58 16.18 -0.09
CA ARG A 25 -14.51 15.31 0.41
C ARG A 25 -13.68 16.05 1.46
N GLU A 26 -13.40 15.39 2.56
CA GLU A 26 -12.52 15.89 3.64
C GLU A 26 -11.05 15.98 3.18
N ARG A 27 -10.65 15.17 2.20
CA ARG A 27 -9.28 15.07 1.66
C ARG A 27 -8.24 14.86 2.76
N TYR A 28 -8.56 14.01 3.73
CA TYR A 28 -7.60 13.67 4.77
C TYR A 28 -6.53 12.73 4.19
N PRO A 29 -5.24 13.06 4.28
CA PRO A 29 -4.19 12.22 3.73
C PRO A 29 -4.12 10.88 4.47
N ILE A 30 -3.96 9.81 3.70
CA ILE A 30 -3.62 8.49 4.23
C ILE A 30 -2.12 8.35 4.04
N PRO A 31 -1.35 7.99 5.09
CA PRO A 31 0.10 7.81 4.98
C PRO A 31 0.46 6.82 3.87
N MET A 32 1.50 7.10 3.12
CA MET A 32 2.11 6.14 2.21
C MET A 32 3.11 5.27 2.98
N ILE A 33 3.52 4.16 2.39
CA ILE A 33 4.49 3.28 3.06
C ILE A 33 5.83 3.99 3.25
N GLU A 34 6.21 4.84 2.33
CA GLU A 34 7.43 5.62 2.34
C GLU A 34 7.48 6.60 3.53
N ASP A 35 6.34 7.16 3.92
CA ASP A 35 6.22 8.09 5.06
C ASP A 35 6.53 7.41 6.40
N VAL A 36 6.25 6.11 6.52
CA VAL A 36 6.37 5.36 7.79
C VAL A 36 7.62 4.49 7.87
N LEU A 37 8.30 4.21 6.76
CA LEU A 37 9.50 3.37 6.73
C LEU A 37 10.61 3.85 7.68
N PRO A 38 10.88 5.16 7.83
CA PRO A 38 11.91 5.63 8.77
C PRO A 38 11.63 5.22 10.21
N GLU A 39 10.36 5.24 10.63
CA GLU A 39 9.95 4.87 12.00
C GLU A 39 10.14 3.37 12.26
N LEU A 40 10.09 2.56 11.21
CA LEU A 40 10.19 1.10 11.28
C LEU A 40 11.62 0.57 11.25
N SER A 41 12.63 1.43 11.11
CA SER A 41 14.03 1.02 10.91
C SER A 41 14.60 0.11 12.02
N LYS A 42 14.11 0.24 13.25
CA LYS A 42 14.48 -0.61 14.40
C LYS A 42 13.31 -1.45 14.94
N ALA A 43 12.21 -1.52 14.19
CA ALA A 43 11.04 -2.28 14.60
C ALA A 43 11.26 -3.79 14.37
N ARG A 44 10.95 -4.60 15.38
CA ARG A 44 11.19 -6.05 15.38
C ARG A 44 9.96 -6.86 15.72
N VAL A 45 9.05 -6.31 16.51
CA VAL A 45 7.86 -6.99 17.02
C VAL A 45 6.65 -6.16 16.63
N PHE A 46 5.62 -6.82 16.14
CA PHE A 46 4.42 -6.17 15.62
C PHE A 46 3.15 -6.80 16.17
N THR A 47 2.14 -5.99 16.45
CA THR A 47 0.78 -6.46 16.78
C THR A 47 -0.23 -5.75 15.93
N LYS A 48 -1.04 -6.51 15.21
CA LYS A 48 -2.12 -5.99 14.38
C LYS A 48 -3.44 -6.04 15.13
N LEU A 49 -4.12 -4.89 15.19
CA LEU A 49 -5.43 -4.73 15.77
C LEU A 49 -6.40 -4.14 14.73
N ASP A 50 -7.65 -4.55 14.83
CA ASP A 50 -8.72 -4.12 13.91
C ASP A 50 -9.87 -3.57 14.76
N ALA A 51 -10.36 -2.39 14.41
CA ALA A 51 -11.49 -1.79 15.11
C ALA A 51 -12.79 -2.53 14.75
N HIS A 52 -13.50 -3.02 15.76
CA HIS A 52 -14.77 -3.73 15.54
C HIS A 52 -15.84 -2.78 14.98
N ASN A 53 -16.20 -2.94 13.71
CA ASN A 53 -17.09 -2.04 12.97
C ASN A 53 -16.63 -0.58 13.04
N GLY A 54 -15.37 -0.30 12.66
CA GLY A 54 -14.66 0.97 12.85
C GLY A 54 -15.50 2.22 12.63
N TYR A 55 -16.16 2.35 11.47
CA TYR A 55 -16.98 3.54 11.17
C TYR A 55 -18.12 3.80 12.16
N TRP A 56 -18.65 2.77 12.80
CA TRP A 56 -19.73 2.94 13.78
C TRP A 56 -19.27 3.56 15.11
N HIS A 57 -17.98 3.77 15.32
CA HIS A 57 -17.51 4.56 16.44
C HIS A 57 -17.80 6.07 16.26
N VAL A 58 -17.93 6.53 15.01
CA VAL A 58 -18.23 7.92 14.70
C VAL A 58 -19.74 8.16 14.79
N ILE A 59 -20.16 9.07 15.67
CA ILE A 59 -21.55 9.49 15.82
C ILE A 59 -21.84 10.58 14.79
N LEU A 60 -22.95 10.48 14.08
CA LEU A 60 -23.48 11.55 13.23
C LEU A 60 -24.33 12.50 14.07
N ASP A 61 -24.23 13.79 13.77
CA ASP A 61 -25.21 14.75 14.30
C ASP A 61 -26.61 14.50 13.69
N LYS A 62 -27.64 15.14 14.28
CA LYS A 62 -29.02 14.89 13.88
C LYS A 62 -29.31 15.25 12.42
N GLU A 63 -28.73 16.31 11.90
CA GLU A 63 -28.99 16.77 10.55
C GLU A 63 -28.30 15.86 9.51
N LEU A 64 -27.04 15.52 9.75
CA LEU A 64 -26.31 14.56 8.91
C LEU A 64 -26.94 13.17 8.97
N ALA A 65 -27.42 12.75 10.14
CA ALA A 65 -28.12 11.46 10.28
C ALA A 65 -29.36 11.38 9.38
N LYS A 66 -30.17 12.44 9.31
CA LYS A 66 -31.37 12.50 8.44
C LYS A 66 -31.02 12.34 6.95
N LEU A 67 -29.87 12.84 6.52
CA LEU A 67 -29.42 12.69 5.12
C LEU A 67 -29.14 11.23 4.74
N THR A 68 -28.94 10.36 5.73
CA THR A 68 -28.72 8.93 5.53
C THR A 68 -30.02 8.11 5.59
N THR A 69 -31.18 8.75 5.47
CA THR A 69 -32.49 8.08 5.53
C THR A 69 -32.66 7.08 4.37
N PHE A 70 -33.20 5.92 4.68
CA PHE A 70 -33.55 4.88 3.72
C PHE A 70 -34.88 4.23 4.07
N ASP A 71 -35.58 3.75 3.06
CA ASP A 71 -36.85 3.07 3.22
C ASP A 71 -36.67 1.56 3.39
N THR A 72 -37.51 0.98 4.18
CA THR A 72 -37.65 -0.47 4.35
C THR A 72 -39.15 -0.85 4.32
N PRO A 73 -39.49 -2.13 4.16
CA PRO A 73 -40.88 -2.59 4.30
C PRO A 73 -41.52 -2.27 5.66
N PHE A 74 -40.70 -1.96 6.66
CA PHE A 74 -41.16 -1.67 8.04
C PHE A 74 -41.11 -0.18 8.39
N GLY A 75 -40.84 0.71 7.41
CA GLY A 75 -40.77 2.15 7.60
C GLY A 75 -39.43 2.77 7.25
N ARG A 76 -39.31 4.05 7.54
CA ARG A 76 -38.13 4.86 7.28
C ARG A 76 -37.15 4.82 8.42
N TYR A 77 -35.88 4.59 8.12
CA TYR A 77 -34.79 4.54 9.08
C TYR A 77 -33.64 5.43 8.61
N TYR A 78 -32.83 5.88 9.54
CA TYR A 78 -31.59 6.63 9.25
C TYR A 78 -30.46 6.15 10.15
N TRP A 79 -29.22 6.39 9.71
CA TRP A 79 -28.03 6.01 10.45
C TRP A 79 -27.72 7.05 11.53
N ARG A 80 -27.56 6.59 12.76
CA ARG A 80 -27.05 7.41 13.88
C ARG A 80 -25.52 7.38 13.98
N ARG A 81 -24.89 6.51 13.23
CA ARG A 81 -23.46 6.27 13.17
C ARG A 81 -23.02 6.33 11.72
N LEU A 82 -21.71 6.64 11.49
CA LEU A 82 -21.15 6.74 10.15
C LEU A 82 -21.35 5.42 9.38
N PRO A 83 -22.11 5.40 8.29
CA PRO A 83 -22.39 4.18 7.56
C PRO A 83 -21.26 3.83 6.58
N PHE A 84 -21.22 2.56 6.19
CA PHE A 84 -20.36 2.09 5.10
C PHE A 84 -20.89 2.61 3.76
N ARG A 85 -19.97 2.80 2.77
CA ARG A 85 -20.20 3.24 1.38
C ARG A 85 -20.42 4.73 1.16
N LEU A 86 -20.45 5.57 2.17
CA LEU A 86 -20.27 7.00 1.93
C LEU A 86 -18.84 7.25 1.44
N GLY A 87 -18.68 8.02 0.38
CA GLY A 87 -17.38 8.31 -0.21
C GLY A 87 -16.39 9.01 0.74
N VAL A 88 -16.91 9.66 1.78
CA VAL A 88 -16.13 10.37 2.80
C VAL A 88 -15.89 9.55 4.07
N SER A 89 -16.50 8.37 4.22
CA SER A 89 -16.44 7.62 5.50
C SER A 89 -15.03 7.22 5.88
N SER A 90 -14.22 6.80 4.93
CA SER A 90 -12.83 6.41 5.17
C SER A 90 -12.00 7.58 5.67
N GLU A 91 -12.11 8.75 5.02
CA GLU A 91 -11.37 9.96 5.35
C GLU A 91 -11.76 10.50 6.73
N ILE A 92 -13.08 10.55 7.01
CA ILE A 92 -13.59 11.00 8.31
C ILE A 92 -13.13 10.06 9.43
N PHE A 93 -13.21 8.75 9.21
CA PHE A 93 -12.79 7.78 10.21
C PHE A 93 -11.27 7.85 10.45
N GLN A 94 -10.45 7.91 9.38
CA GLN A 94 -9.00 8.08 9.48
C GLN A 94 -8.64 9.32 10.31
N LYS A 95 -9.25 10.47 10.01
CA LYS A 95 -9.04 11.70 10.78
C LYS A 95 -9.38 11.52 12.25
N ARG A 96 -10.50 10.87 12.57
CA ARG A 96 -10.96 10.66 13.96
C ARG A 96 -10.07 9.69 14.71
N ILE A 97 -9.65 8.58 14.09
CA ILE A 97 -8.78 7.61 14.75
C ILE A 97 -7.40 8.25 15.00
N HIS A 98 -6.85 8.94 14.02
CA HIS A 98 -5.59 9.67 14.15
C HIS A 98 -5.62 10.68 15.31
N GLN A 99 -6.65 11.55 15.37
CA GLN A 99 -6.86 12.47 16.48
C GLN A 99 -7.02 11.77 17.84
N THR A 100 -7.59 10.58 17.84
CA THR A 100 -7.81 9.80 19.06
C THR A 100 -6.52 9.15 19.57
N LEU A 101 -5.66 8.73 18.66
CA LEU A 101 -4.39 8.05 18.96
C LEU A 101 -3.20 9.01 19.02
N ASP A 102 -3.42 10.27 18.72
CA ASP A 102 -2.37 11.30 18.73
C ASP A 102 -1.56 11.30 20.04
N GLY A 103 -0.24 11.46 19.89
CA GLY A 103 0.71 11.44 20.99
C GLY A 103 1.05 10.05 21.55
N LEU A 104 0.55 8.95 20.95
CA LEU A 104 0.99 7.61 21.32
C LEU A 104 2.14 7.17 20.39
N PRO A 105 3.29 6.78 20.94
CA PRO A 105 4.42 6.25 20.15
C PRO A 105 4.17 4.82 19.70
N GLY A 106 4.91 4.39 18.67
CA GLY A 106 4.93 2.99 18.23
C GLY A 106 3.65 2.50 17.58
N LEU A 107 2.91 3.39 16.89
CA LEU A 107 1.64 3.09 16.24
C LEU A 107 1.66 3.47 14.76
N LEU A 108 1.07 2.62 13.94
CA LEU A 108 0.70 2.91 12.56
C LEU A 108 -0.79 2.67 12.42
N ASP A 109 -1.54 3.67 12.04
CA ASP A 109 -2.97 3.55 11.85
C ASP A 109 -3.39 3.86 10.41
N VAL A 110 -4.07 2.90 9.78
CA VAL A 110 -4.63 3.06 8.44
C VAL A 110 -6.03 2.45 8.41
N HIS A 111 -7.01 3.29 8.16
CA HIS A 111 -8.43 2.95 8.18
C HIS A 111 -8.89 2.38 9.54
N ASP A 112 -9.38 1.14 9.55
CA ASP A 112 -9.87 0.45 10.74
C ASP A 112 -8.84 -0.48 11.40
N VAL A 113 -7.60 -0.45 10.90
CA VAL A 113 -6.48 -1.24 11.39
C VAL A 113 -5.45 -0.34 12.05
N THR A 114 -5.03 -0.72 13.25
CA THR A 114 -3.89 -0.13 13.95
C THR A 114 -2.84 -1.22 14.15
N ASP A 115 -1.64 -0.95 13.70
CA ASP A 115 -0.50 -1.81 13.92
C ASP A 115 0.39 -1.17 14.99
N ILE A 116 0.74 -1.95 16.00
CA ILE A 116 1.64 -1.54 17.09
C ILE A 116 2.97 -2.19 16.84
N TYR A 117 4.04 -1.42 16.95
CA TYR A 117 5.39 -1.94 16.83
C TYR A 117 6.24 -1.62 18.06
N GLY A 118 7.23 -2.46 18.27
CA GLY A 118 8.27 -2.25 19.27
C GLY A 118 9.62 -2.12 18.60
N VAL A 119 10.39 -1.12 19.04
CA VAL A 119 11.73 -0.83 18.53
C VAL A 119 12.82 -1.22 19.53
N GLY A 120 13.95 -1.66 19.02
CA GLY A 120 15.09 -2.01 19.87
C GLY A 120 16.28 -2.53 19.06
N ASN A 121 17.47 -2.48 19.66
CA ASN A 121 18.67 -3.07 19.07
C ASN A 121 18.68 -4.60 19.24
N THR A 122 17.97 -5.12 20.24
CA THR A 122 17.75 -6.55 20.47
C THR A 122 16.25 -6.88 20.45
N ASP A 123 15.92 -8.16 20.29
CA ASP A 123 14.52 -8.60 20.26
C ASP A 123 13.87 -8.39 21.65
N GLU A 124 14.61 -8.54 22.76
CA GLU A 124 14.11 -8.31 24.12
C GLU A 124 13.77 -6.83 24.37
N GLN A 125 14.63 -5.91 23.90
CA GLN A 125 14.34 -4.48 23.99
C GLN A 125 13.10 -4.10 23.22
N ALA A 126 12.95 -4.64 22.00
CA ALA A 126 11.80 -4.41 21.16
C ALA A 126 10.51 -4.98 21.78
N ASP A 127 10.58 -6.13 22.44
CA ASP A 127 9.45 -6.73 23.17
C ASP A 127 8.96 -5.85 24.32
N VAL A 128 9.90 -5.31 25.11
CA VAL A 128 9.57 -4.42 26.24
C VAL A 128 8.94 -3.11 25.75
N ASP A 129 9.49 -2.54 24.68
CA ASP A 129 8.96 -1.32 24.10
C ASP A 129 7.57 -1.56 23.47
N HIS A 130 7.40 -2.67 22.73
CA HIS A 130 6.13 -3.10 22.17
C HIS A 130 5.05 -3.24 23.26
N ASP A 131 5.33 -3.94 24.36
CA ASP A 131 4.35 -4.17 25.40
C ASP A 131 3.91 -2.87 26.08
N ARG A 132 4.84 -1.93 26.26
CA ARG A 132 4.54 -0.58 26.74
C ARG A 132 3.63 0.19 25.78
N ASN A 133 3.92 0.13 24.50
CA ASN A 133 3.12 0.80 23.46
C ASN A 133 1.72 0.17 23.36
N LEU A 134 1.64 -1.16 23.39
CA LEU A 134 0.37 -1.89 23.41
C LEU A 134 -0.49 -1.52 24.64
N GLU A 135 0.09 -1.47 25.82
CA GLU A 135 -0.62 -1.08 27.03
C GLU A 135 -1.20 0.34 26.93
N ARG A 136 -0.39 1.32 26.49
CA ARG A 136 -0.82 2.70 26.30
C ARG A 136 -1.97 2.80 25.27
N PHE A 137 -1.86 2.06 24.17
CA PHE A 137 -2.91 1.98 23.17
C PHE A 137 -4.20 1.39 23.75
N LEU A 138 -4.14 0.27 24.46
CA LEU A 138 -5.32 -0.35 25.08
C LEU A 138 -5.97 0.54 26.14
N GLN A 139 -5.18 1.27 26.91
CA GLN A 139 -5.68 2.28 27.85
C GLN A 139 -6.41 3.41 27.12
N ARG A 140 -5.85 3.93 26.01
CA ARG A 140 -6.48 4.95 25.17
C ARG A 140 -7.78 4.43 24.55
N CYS A 141 -7.80 3.20 24.04
CA CYS A 141 -9.00 2.57 23.52
C CYS A 141 -10.10 2.48 24.57
N ARG A 142 -9.76 2.10 25.81
CA ARG A 142 -10.70 2.03 26.94
C ARG A 142 -11.26 3.41 27.29
N GLN A 143 -10.41 4.42 27.39
CA GLN A 143 -10.82 5.81 27.68
C GLN A 143 -11.74 6.40 26.60
N LYS A 144 -11.49 6.08 25.34
CA LYS A 144 -12.24 6.61 24.19
C LYS A 144 -13.37 5.71 23.70
N GLY A 145 -13.56 4.54 24.32
CA GLY A 145 -14.62 3.60 23.98
C GLY A 145 -14.41 2.90 22.62
N ILE A 146 -13.17 2.78 22.16
CA ILE A 146 -12.84 2.04 20.92
C ILE A 146 -12.97 0.55 21.21
N LYS A 147 -13.77 -0.14 20.42
CA LYS A 147 -13.95 -1.60 20.49
C LYS A 147 -13.08 -2.28 19.47
N LEU A 148 -12.26 -3.23 19.92
CA LEU A 148 -11.36 -4.01 19.08
C LEU A 148 -11.98 -5.37 18.70
N ASN A 149 -11.57 -5.90 17.55
CA ASN A 149 -12.01 -7.20 17.06
C ASN A 149 -11.04 -8.30 17.50
N LYS A 150 -11.42 -9.08 18.52
CA LYS A 150 -10.61 -10.17 19.05
C LYS A 150 -10.24 -11.23 17.99
N LEU A 151 -11.14 -11.49 17.04
CA LEU A 151 -10.93 -12.54 16.02
C LEU A 151 -9.88 -12.15 14.97
N LYS A 152 -9.60 -10.85 14.83
CA LYS A 152 -8.61 -10.33 13.89
C LYS A 152 -7.28 -9.93 14.54
N LEU A 153 -7.19 -10.07 15.87
CA LEU A 153 -5.98 -9.79 16.61
C LEU A 153 -4.85 -10.74 16.18
N LYS A 154 -3.72 -10.17 15.81
CA LYS A 154 -2.47 -10.90 15.60
C LYS A 154 -1.44 -10.29 16.54
N LEU A 155 -1.09 -11.01 17.60
CA LEU A 155 -0.23 -10.54 18.67
C LEU A 155 1.22 -11.00 18.42
N LYS A 156 2.18 -10.08 18.63
CA LYS A 156 3.62 -10.34 18.60
C LYS A 156 4.09 -11.11 17.36
N CYS A 157 3.77 -10.58 16.19
CA CYS A 157 4.23 -11.13 14.93
C CYS A 157 5.63 -10.59 14.60
N THR A 158 6.44 -11.37 13.91
CA THR A 158 7.74 -10.95 13.35
C THR A 158 7.59 -10.25 12.00
N GLU A 159 6.43 -10.36 11.40
CA GLU A 159 6.08 -9.73 10.13
C GLU A 159 4.58 -9.43 10.08
N PHE A 160 4.19 -8.38 9.35
CA PHE A 160 2.78 -8.03 9.15
C PHE A 160 2.51 -7.34 7.81
N PRO A 161 1.33 -7.56 7.22
CA PRO A 161 0.95 -6.86 6.00
C PRO A 161 0.54 -5.42 6.32
N TYR A 162 1.21 -4.45 5.69
CA TYR A 162 0.92 -3.03 5.80
C TYR A 162 0.94 -2.38 4.42
N LEU A 163 -0.12 -1.65 4.05
CA LEU A 163 -0.28 -0.97 2.76
C LEU A 163 0.17 -1.83 1.56
N ARG A 164 -0.29 -3.09 1.54
CA ARG A 164 0.02 -4.10 0.50
C ARG A 164 1.49 -4.54 0.41
N HIS A 165 2.27 -4.29 1.44
CA HIS A 165 3.63 -4.78 1.60
C HIS A 165 3.69 -5.68 2.81
N LEU A 166 4.70 -6.52 2.88
CA LEU A 166 5.03 -7.28 4.09
C LEU A 166 6.18 -6.57 4.80
N VAL A 167 5.88 -5.97 5.94
CA VAL A 167 6.87 -5.35 6.83
C VAL A 167 7.46 -6.45 7.71
N THR A 168 8.78 -6.51 7.79
CA THR A 168 9.52 -7.48 8.59
C THR A 168 10.64 -6.78 9.35
N LYS A 169 11.25 -7.44 10.33
CA LYS A 169 12.42 -6.90 11.03
C LYS A 169 13.65 -6.69 10.12
N GLU A 170 13.70 -7.36 8.98
CA GLU A 170 14.81 -7.30 8.02
C GLU A 170 14.61 -6.22 6.96
N GLY A 171 13.38 -5.71 6.85
CA GLY A 171 12.99 -4.73 5.83
C GLY A 171 11.63 -5.01 5.21
N LEU A 172 11.39 -4.38 4.08
CA LEU A 172 10.15 -4.45 3.34
C LEU A 172 10.21 -5.55 2.28
N LYS A 173 9.20 -6.42 2.26
CA LYS A 173 9.02 -7.45 1.22
C LYS A 173 7.75 -7.16 0.41
N PRO A 174 7.67 -7.62 -0.84
CA PRO A 174 6.41 -7.58 -1.57
C PRO A 174 5.39 -8.50 -0.89
N ASP A 175 4.10 -8.15 -0.99
CA ASP A 175 3.01 -8.95 -0.43
C ASP A 175 2.96 -10.33 -1.11
N PRO A 176 3.08 -11.45 -0.36
CA PRO A 176 3.07 -12.81 -0.93
C PRO A 176 1.81 -13.12 -1.74
N ASP A 177 0.65 -12.61 -1.32
CA ASP A 177 -0.61 -12.79 -2.06
C ASP A 177 -0.55 -12.12 -3.43
N LYS A 178 0.13 -10.98 -3.53
CA LYS A 178 0.32 -10.27 -4.81
C LYS A 178 1.31 -10.99 -5.72
N ILE A 179 2.39 -11.52 -5.17
CA ILE A 179 3.34 -12.35 -5.93
C ILE A 179 2.62 -13.57 -6.49
N LYS A 180 1.84 -14.25 -5.66
CA LYS A 180 1.05 -15.42 -6.07
C LYS A 180 0.08 -15.05 -7.21
N LEU A 181 -0.62 -13.92 -7.11
CA LEU A 181 -1.50 -13.44 -8.17
C LEU A 181 -0.75 -13.20 -9.50
N VAL A 182 0.46 -12.62 -9.46
CA VAL A 182 1.28 -12.44 -10.66
C VAL A 182 1.71 -13.79 -11.24
N GLN A 183 2.08 -14.75 -10.40
CA GLN A 183 2.48 -16.09 -10.84
C GLN A 183 1.33 -16.87 -11.50
N GLU A 184 0.13 -16.82 -10.89
CA GLU A 184 -1.06 -17.53 -11.37
C GLU A 184 -1.74 -16.80 -12.55
N MET A 185 -1.31 -15.58 -12.87
CA MET A 185 -1.89 -14.83 -13.96
C MET A 185 -1.66 -15.53 -15.29
N PRO A 186 -2.72 -15.81 -16.06
CA PRO A 186 -2.58 -16.43 -17.39
C PRO A 186 -1.82 -15.50 -18.33
N GLN A 187 -1.30 -16.09 -19.40
CA GLN A 187 -0.71 -15.33 -20.49
C GLN A 187 -1.71 -14.29 -21.02
N PRO A 188 -1.30 -13.03 -21.18
CA PRO A 188 -2.17 -12.01 -21.76
C PRO A 188 -2.54 -12.36 -23.23
N ASP A 189 -3.82 -12.29 -23.53
CA ASP A 189 -4.40 -12.61 -24.85
C ASP A 189 -4.86 -11.36 -25.62
N ASN A 190 -4.81 -10.20 -24.99
CA ASN A 190 -5.20 -8.92 -25.58
C ASN A 190 -4.55 -7.73 -24.85
N ILE A 191 -4.63 -6.54 -25.44
CA ILE A 191 -4.04 -5.30 -24.91
C ILE A 191 -4.58 -4.98 -23.50
N LYS A 192 -5.85 -5.26 -23.21
CA LYS A 192 -6.44 -5.01 -21.89
C LYS A 192 -5.83 -5.94 -20.83
N ALA A 193 -5.59 -7.20 -21.17
CA ALA A 193 -4.90 -8.16 -20.29
C ALA A 193 -3.44 -7.76 -20.07
N VAL A 194 -2.74 -7.28 -21.10
CA VAL A 194 -1.37 -6.72 -20.97
C VAL A 194 -1.35 -5.54 -20.00
N ARG A 195 -2.24 -4.56 -20.17
CA ARG A 195 -2.32 -3.41 -19.28
C ARG A 195 -2.58 -3.82 -17.83
N ARG A 196 -3.43 -4.81 -17.64
CA ARG A 196 -3.70 -5.37 -16.30
C ARG A 196 -2.45 -6.03 -15.73
N PHE A 197 -1.75 -6.84 -16.52
CA PHE A 197 -0.49 -7.47 -16.11
C PHE A 197 0.56 -6.42 -15.73
N CYS A 198 0.80 -5.43 -16.59
CA CYS A 198 1.71 -4.31 -16.31
C CYS A 198 1.35 -3.57 -15.02
N GLY A 199 0.06 -3.33 -14.76
CA GLY A 199 -0.39 -2.68 -13.54
C GLY A 199 -0.06 -3.48 -12.26
N PHE A 200 -0.18 -4.81 -12.31
CA PHE A 200 0.21 -5.68 -11.19
C PHE A 200 1.72 -5.72 -10.98
N VAL A 201 2.49 -5.79 -12.07
CA VAL A 201 3.96 -5.85 -12.02
C VAL A 201 4.54 -4.52 -11.53
N ASN A 202 4.04 -3.39 -12.02
CA ASN A 202 4.49 -2.05 -11.60
C ASN A 202 4.37 -1.83 -10.10
N TYR A 203 3.38 -2.45 -9.45
CA TYR A 203 3.24 -2.41 -8.01
C TYR A 203 4.46 -2.96 -7.26
N SER A 204 5.10 -4.00 -7.82
CA SER A 204 6.30 -4.63 -7.25
C SER A 204 7.61 -4.08 -7.84
N ALA A 205 7.54 -3.06 -8.69
CA ALA A 205 8.69 -2.54 -9.45
C ALA A 205 9.88 -2.15 -8.55
N LYS A 206 9.61 -1.58 -7.36
CA LYS A 206 10.66 -1.17 -6.41
C LYS A 206 11.49 -2.34 -5.87
N PHE A 207 11.02 -3.57 -6.02
CA PHE A 207 11.75 -4.79 -5.64
C PHE A 207 12.48 -5.45 -6.81
N MET A 208 12.29 -4.97 -8.03
CA MET A 208 12.76 -5.60 -9.25
C MET A 208 13.78 -4.69 -9.99
N PRO A 209 15.09 -4.99 -9.89
CA PRO A 209 16.08 -4.21 -10.61
C PRO A 209 15.88 -4.35 -12.13
N LYS A 210 16.08 -3.25 -12.88
CA LYS A 210 16.02 -3.21 -14.36
C LYS A 210 14.69 -3.74 -14.95
N LEU A 211 13.60 -3.63 -14.22
CA LEU A 211 12.27 -4.10 -14.66
C LEU A 211 11.84 -3.46 -15.99
N SER A 212 12.19 -2.19 -16.22
CA SER A 212 11.81 -1.46 -17.44
C SER A 212 12.31 -2.11 -18.72
N GLU A 213 13.53 -2.68 -18.70
CA GLU A 213 14.12 -3.39 -19.84
C GLU A 213 13.37 -4.69 -20.14
N VAL A 214 13.09 -5.47 -19.10
CA VAL A 214 12.38 -6.74 -19.23
C VAL A 214 10.93 -6.54 -19.67
N MET A 215 10.31 -5.43 -19.28
CA MET A 215 8.93 -5.09 -19.65
C MET A 215 8.79 -4.45 -21.03
N GLU A 216 9.86 -4.04 -21.67
CA GLU A 216 9.81 -3.34 -22.95
C GLU A 216 9.01 -4.08 -24.03
N PRO A 217 9.26 -5.36 -24.34
CA PRO A 217 8.51 -6.08 -25.36
C PRO A 217 7.00 -6.07 -25.08
N ILE A 218 6.63 -6.34 -23.80
CA ILE A 218 5.23 -6.40 -23.38
C ILE A 218 4.57 -5.02 -23.47
N ARG A 219 5.28 -3.96 -23.14
CA ARG A 219 4.80 -2.58 -23.19
C ARG A 219 4.53 -2.13 -24.61
N ASN A 220 5.40 -2.54 -25.56
CA ASN A 220 5.27 -2.24 -26.98
C ASN A 220 3.94 -2.77 -27.58
N LEU A 221 3.37 -3.86 -27.04
CA LEU A 221 2.06 -4.35 -27.43
C LEU A 221 0.89 -3.40 -27.06
N THR A 222 1.12 -2.45 -26.16
CA THR A 222 0.10 -1.47 -25.74
C THR A 222 0.12 -0.17 -26.55
N CYS A 223 1.13 0.04 -27.42
CA CYS A 223 1.24 1.18 -28.32
C CYS A 223 0.19 1.09 -29.41
N LYS A 224 -0.43 2.24 -29.75
CA LYS A 224 -1.53 2.29 -30.72
C LYS A 224 -1.12 1.92 -32.14
N GLU A 225 0.15 2.10 -32.45
CA GLU A 225 0.72 1.92 -33.79
C GLU A 225 1.12 0.47 -34.07
N ASN A 226 1.19 -0.38 -33.03
CA ASN A 226 1.63 -1.76 -33.16
C ASN A 226 0.43 -2.71 -33.31
N GLU A 227 0.49 -3.60 -34.29
CA GLU A 227 -0.46 -4.69 -34.40
C GLU A 227 -0.26 -5.69 -33.24
N TRP A 228 -1.36 -6.24 -32.76
CA TRP A 228 -1.33 -7.28 -31.74
C TRP A 228 -0.68 -8.56 -32.29
N LYS A 229 0.54 -8.84 -31.91
CA LYS A 229 1.25 -10.07 -32.25
C LYS A 229 2.04 -10.58 -31.07
N TRP A 230 1.57 -11.67 -30.48
CA TRP A 230 2.30 -12.34 -29.41
C TRP A 230 3.40 -13.23 -29.96
N THR A 231 4.62 -13.16 -29.44
CA THR A 231 5.80 -13.89 -29.89
C THR A 231 6.50 -14.57 -28.71
N HIS A 232 7.46 -15.44 -28.98
CA HIS A 232 8.31 -16.07 -27.95
C HIS A 232 9.08 -15.06 -27.08
N GLU A 233 9.39 -13.88 -27.61
CA GLU A 233 10.01 -12.81 -26.82
C GLU A 233 9.10 -12.34 -25.68
N HIS A 234 7.80 -12.22 -25.95
CA HIS A 234 6.81 -11.85 -24.94
C HIS A 234 6.65 -12.96 -23.88
N ASP A 235 6.71 -14.25 -24.29
CA ASP A 235 6.70 -15.38 -23.35
C ASP A 235 7.92 -15.35 -22.43
N ALA A 236 9.09 -15.12 -23.00
CA ALA A 236 10.34 -15.02 -22.25
C ALA A 236 10.30 -13.83 -21.24
N ALA A 237 9.80 -12.68 -21.67
CA ALA A 237 9.64 -11.51 -20.82
C ALA A 237 8.67 -11.78 -19.66
N VAL A 238 7.48 -12.35 -19.92
CA VAL A 238 6.50 -12.71 -18.86
C VAL A 238 7.11 -13.70 -17.88
N LYS A 239 7.79 -14.74 -18.37
CA LYS A 239 8.48 -15.72 -17.53
C LYS A 239 9.53 -15.06 -16.65
N ARG A 240 10.38 -14.20 -17.23
CA ARG A 240 11.42 -13.49 -16.50
C ARG A 240 10.84 -12.57 -15.41
N ILE A 241 9.76 -11.85 -15.71
CA ILE A 241 9.08 -11.00 -14.73
C ILE A 241 8.52 -11.83 -13.56
N LYS A 242 7.90 -12.99 -13.86
CA LYS A 242 7.39 -13.89 -12.82
C LYS A 242 8.52 -14.45 -11.93
N GLU A 243 9.68 -14.78 -12.51
CA GLU A 243 10.87 -15.19 -11.76
C GLU A 243 11.39 -14.06 -10.88
N MET A 244 11.53 -12.84 -11.42
CA MET A 244 11.96 -11.66 -10.66
C MET A 244 11.03 -11.38 -9.47
N ALA A 245 9.71 -11.47 -9.67
CA ALA A 245 8.74 -11.29 -8.61
C ALA A 245 8.94 -12.27 -7.45
N THR A 246 9.33 -13.52 -7.76
CA THR A 246 9.54 -14.58 -6.76
C THR A 246 10.87 -14.43 -6.03
N THR A 247 11.91 -14.02 -6.74
CA THR A 247 13.28 -13.95 -6.23
C THR A 247 13.64 -12.58 -5.67
N SER A 248 12.70 -11.63 -5.64
CA SER A 248 12.91 -10.27 -5.16
C SER A 248 13.48 -10.26 -3.73
N PRO A 249 14.64 -9.65 -3.51
CA PRO A 249 15.20 -9.54 -2.16
C PRO A 249 14.38 -8.56 -1.33
N PRO A 250 14.39 -8.70 0.02
CA PRO A 250 13.82 -7.67 0.87
C PRO A 250 14.58 -6.35 0.69
N LEU A 251 13.83 -5.26 0.65
CA LEU A 251 14.41 -3.91 0.70
C LEU A 251 14.71 -3.58 2.15
N LYS A 252 15.94 -3.26 2.48
CA LYS A 252 16.33 -2.86 3.83
C LYS A 252 15.72 -1.50 4.19
N TYR A 253 15.52 -1.27 5.46
CA TYR A 253 15.21 0.08 5.94
C TYR A 253 16.41 0.99 5.75
N TYR A 254 16.14 2.24 5.41
CA TYR A 254 17.18 3.25 5.32
C TYR A 254 17.80 3.50 6.71
N ASN A 255 19.12 3.45 6.79
CA ASN A 255 19.85 3.81 7.99
C ASN A 255 20.60 5.13 7.74
N PRO A 256 20.24 6.23 8.40
CA PRO A 256 20.93 7.53 8.20
C PRO A 256 22.38 7.55 8.69
N GLU A 257 22.81 6.57 9.49
CA GLU A 257 24.20 6.45 9.95
C GLU A 257 25.11 5.81 8.92
N ASP A 258 24.56 5.11 7.92
CA ASP A 258 25.31 4.46 6.85
C ASP A 258 25.49 5.41 5.66
N ALA A 259 26.62 5.29 4.96
CA ALA A 259 26.88 6.08 3.76
C ALA A 259 25.81 5.81 2.68
N LEU A 260 25.20 6.86 2.19
CA LEU A 260 24.23 6.80 1.10
C LEU A 260 24.98 6.82 -0.24
N THR A 261 24.79 5.78 -1.05
CA THR A 261 25.29 5.74 -2.43
C THR A 261 24.14 5.44 -3.37
N ILE A 262 23.94 6.31 -4.35
CA ILE A 262 22.97 6.11 -5.43
C ILE A 262 23.75 5.63 -6.66
N GLN A 263 23.37 4.48 -7.20
CA GLN A 263 23.87 3.96 -8.45
C GLN A 263 22.84 4.24 -9.54
N CYS A 264 23.29 4.92 -10.60
CA CYS A 264 22.48 5.20 -11.78
C CYS A 264 23.06 4.47 -12.99
N ASP A 265 22.21 4.11 -13.93
CA ASP A 265 22.59 3.44 -15.18
C ASP A 265 21.60 3.84 -16.27
N ALA A 266 22.10 4.06 -17.48
CA ALA A 266 21.29 4.34 -18.65
C ALA A 266 21.58 3.34 -19.76
N SER A 267 20.52 2.86 -20.40
CA SER A 267 20.58 2.02 -21.58
C SER A 267 19.75 2.64 -22.70
N GLU A 268 19.89 2.16 -23.92
CA GLU A 268 19.03 2.56 -25.05
C GLU A 268 17.52 2.32 -24.78
N LYS A 269 17.18 1.49 -23.80
CA LYS A 269 15.80 1.06 -23.49
C LYS A 269 15.21 1.74 -22.26
N GLY A 270 16.04 2.27 -21.36
CA GLY A 270 15.55 2.84 -20.13
C GLY A 270 16.62 3.33 -19.17
N LEU A 271 16.13 4.00 -18.15
CA LEU A 271 16.93 4.48 -17.02
C LEU A 271 16.74 3.55 -15.83
N GLY A 272 17.82 3.28 -15.13
CA GLY A 272 17.84 2.50 -13.90
C GLY A 272 18.49 3.27 -12.75
N ALA A 273 17.99 3.09 -11.54
CA ALA A 273 18.58 3.63 -10.33
C ALA A 273 18.42 2.67 -9.16
N ALA A 274 19.39 2.69 -8.26
CA ALA A 274 19.34 1.92 -7.02
C ALA A 274 20.03 2.66 -5.89
N ILE A 275 19.47 2.57 -4.69
CA ILE A 275 20.15 2.96 -3.45
C ILE A 275 20.90 1.75 -2.93
N LEU A 276 22.23 1.84 -2.82
CA LEU A 276 23.09 0.70 -2.51
C LEU A 276 22.92 0.11 -1.09
N GLN A 277 22.27 0.79 -0.18
CA GLN A 277 21.80 0.18 1.08
C GLN A 277 20.70 -0.88 0.83
N LYS A 278 20.35 -1.18 -0.44
CA LYS A 278 19.23 -2.03 -0.86
C LYS A 278 17.87 -1.54 -0.35
N VAL A 279 17.70 -0.22 -0.29
CA VAL A 279 16.47 0.42 0.19
C VAL A 279 15.41 0.49 -0.89
N ALA A 280 15.82 0.75 -2.14
CA ALA A 280 14.89 0.81 -3.27
C ALA A 280 15.60 0.63 -4.61
N PHE A 281 14.83 0.14 -5.60
CA PHE A 281 15.16 0.18 -7.02
C PHE A 281 14.15 1.05 -7.74
N ALA A 282 14.62 1.75 -8.78
CA ALA A 282 13.75 2.49 -9.69
C ALA A 282 14.18 2.23 -11.13
N SER A 283 13.21 2.17 -12.02
CA SER A 283 13.49 2.13 -13.46
C SER A 283 12.31 2.69 -14.24
N ARG A 284 12.61 3.34 -15.38
CA ARG A 284 11.60 3.75 -16.34
C ARG A 284 12.12 3.59 -17.77
N ALA A 285 11.21 3.43 -18.73
CA ALA A 285 11.56 3.51 -20.13
C ALA A 285 11.92 4.95 -20.52
N LEU A 286 12.75 5.09 -21.54
CA LEU A 286 12.95 6.35 -22.23
C LEU A 286 11.70 6.72 -23.05
N THR A 287 11.45 7.99 -23.19
CA THR A 287 10.49 8.51 -24.19
C THR A 287 11.12 8.49 -25.56
N ASP A 288 10.31 8.60 -26.62
CA ASP A 288 10.79 8.65 -28.01
C ASP A 288 11.78 9.81 -28.28
N THR A 289 11.68 10.89 -27.51
CA THR A 289 12.61 12.01 -27.56
C THR A 289 13.91 11.68 -26.87
N GLU A 290 13.84 11.11 -25.66
CA GLU A 290 15.00 10.75 -24.85
C GLU A 290 15.83 9.63 -25.46
N SER A 291 15.20 8.71 -26.22
CA SER A 291 15.92 7.63 -26.93
C SER A 291 16.86 8.13 -28.04
N ARG A 292 16.74 9.41 -28.44
CA ARG A 292 17.60 10.07 -29.43
C ARG A 292 18.72 10.88 -28.79
N TYR A 293 18.81 10.92 -27.48
CA TYR A 293 19.85 11.64 -26.75
C TYR A 293 21.21 10.96 -26.94
N ALA A 294 22.30 11.72 -26.87
CA ALA A 294 23.62 11.16 -26.81
C ALA A 294 23.81 10.36 -25.51
N GLN A 295 24.71 9.37 -25.52
CA GLN A 295 24.92 8.50 -24.34
C GLN A 295 25.19 9.31 -23.07
N ILE A 296 25.99 10.36 -23.14
CA ILE A 296 26.31 11.23 -22.00
C ILE A 296 25.08 11.94 -21.45
N GLU A 297 24.14 12.32 -22.33
CA GLU A 297 22.88 12.97 -21.92
C GLU A 297 21.95 11.98 -21.23
N MET A 298 21.91 10.72 -21.71
CA MET A 298 21.15 9.65 -21.08
C MET A 298 21.71 9.31 -19.69
N GLU A 299 23.02 9.26 -19.52
CA GLU A 299 23.66 9.05 -18.22
C GLU A 299 23.34 10.18 -17.23
N LEU A 300 23.42 11.44 -17.66
CA LEU A 300 23.03 12.59 -16.85
C LEU A 300 21.53 12.55 -16.51
N LEU A 301 20.69 12.17 -17.47
CA LEU A 301 19.25 12.01 -17.24
C LEU A 301 18.97 10.91 -16.21
N ALA A 302 19.76 9.83 -16.18
CA ALA A 302 19.64 8.78 -15.17
C ALA A 302 19.95 9.31 -13.77
N VAL A 303 20.94 10.19 -13.64
CA VAL A 303 21.25 10.85 -12.35
C VAL A 303 20.08 11.74 -11.90
N VAL A 304 19.55 12.58 -12.80
CA VAL A 304 18.40 13.45 -12.49
C VAL A 304 17.17 12.60 -12.10
N PHE A 305 16.89 11.55 -12.85
CA PHE A 305 15.81 10.62 -12.55
C PHE A 305 15.97 9.96 -11.17
N ALA A 306 17.20 9.56 -10.82
CA ALA A 306 17.46 8.92 -9.53
C ALA A 306 17.26 9.90 -8.37
N LEU A 307 17.75 11.14 -8.49
CA LEU A 307 17.57 12.18 -7.47
C LEU A 307 16.10 12.51 -7.28
N ASP A 308 15.35 12.76 -8.36
CA ASP A 308 13.91 13.04 -8.31
C ASP A 308 13.12 11.87 -7.67
N LYS A 309 13.51 10.64 -7.99
CA LYS A 309 12.81 9.45 -7.50
C LYS A 309 13.08 9.13 -6.03
N PHE A 310 14.24 9.49 -5.53
CA PHE A 310 14.71 9.19 -4.18
C PHE A 310 14.83 10.44 -3.29
N GLU A 311 14.27 11.58 -3.70
CA GLU A 311 14.26 12.84 -2.94
C GLU A 311 13.50 12.74 -1.61
N GLN A 312 12.70 11.69 -1.41
CA GLN A 312 11.87 11.48 -0.21
C GLN A 312 12.70 10.78 0.90
#